data_7b8f1b965780d455e765a495c8dae1ad
#
_entry.id   7b8f1b965780d455e765a495c8dae1ad
#
_cell.length_a   1.000
_cell.length_b   1.000
_cell.length_c   1.000
_cell.angle_alpha   90.00
_cell.angle_beta   90.00
_cell.angle_gamma   90.00
#
_symmetry.space_group_name_H-M   'P 1'
#
loop_
_entity.id
_entity.type
_entity.pdbx_description
1 polymer ?
#
loop_
_entity_poly.entity_id
_entity_poly.type
_entity_poly.pdbx_seq_one_letter_code
_entity_poly.pdbx_strand_id
1 'polypeptide(L)'
;LSSAVKAAAERGDKGRLYVAGLLLLFGFGAKAGAFPLHIWLPKAHPVAPAPASALLSGILTKTGIFGIIIISLRIFAADGLWVILIVALGLITMFLGAFLALFSVNLKRTLACSSVSQIGFILVGVGMACALSFAGENPAIAVRGTFLHMINHSLFKLVLFLCAGAVYMKLHQLDLNEIRGYG
;
A
#
# COMPACT_ATOMS: atom_id res chain seq x y z
N LEU A 1 6.40 -14.41 -19.21
CA LEU A 1 5.89 -14.77 -17.87
C LEU A 1 4.54 -15.47 -17.96
N SER A 2 3.58 -14.95 -18.76
CA SER A 2 2.24 -15.54 -18.89
C SER A 2 2.24 -16.94 -19.50
N SER A 3 3.13 -17.23 -20.46
CA SER A 3 3.27 -18.55 -21.06
C SER A 3 3.82 -19.60 -20.09
N ALA A 4 4.84 -19.24 -19.31
CA ALA A 4 5.40 -20.11 -18.29
C ALA A 4 4.41 -20.41 -17.15
N VAL A 5 3.61 -19.40 -16.76
CA VAL A 5 2.55 -19.55 -15.73
C VAL A 5 1.43 -20.47 -16.24
N LYS A 6 0.99 -20.31 -17.49
CA LYS A 6 0.01 -21.21 -18.12
C LYS A 6 0.53 -22.64 -18.20
N ALA A 7 1.78 -22.83 -18.64
CA ALA A 7 2.41 -24.14 -18.71
C ALA A 7 2.53 -24.80 -17.31
N ALA A 8 2.82 -24.04 -16.25
CA ALA A 8 2.86 -24.57 -14.89
C ALA A 8 1.45 -24.95 -14.39
N ALA A 9 0.44 -24.15 -14.71
CA ALA A 9 -0.96 -24.44 -14.37
C ALA A 9 -1.47 -25.70 -15.08
N GLU A 10 -1.09 -25.90 -16.36
CA GLU A 10 -1.45 -27.09 -17.18
C GLU A 10 -0.74 -28.36 -16.68
N ARG A 11 0.46 -28.25 -16.10
CA ARG A 11 1.21 -29.37 -15.51
C ARG A 11 0.70 -29.81 -14.13
N GLY A 12 -0.34 -29.21 -13.61
CA GLY A 12 -0.88 -29.54 -12.27
C GLY A 12 -0.12 -28.87 -11.10
N ASP A 13 0.84 -28.00 -11.36
CA ASP A 13 1.67 -27.32 -10.36
C ASP A 13 1.00 -26.08 -9.74
N LYS A 14 -0.33 -26.04 -9.73
CA LYS A 14 -1.09 -24.90 -9.16
C LYS A 14 -0.69 -24.59 -7.72
N GLY A 15 -0.47 -25.60 -6.91
CA GLY A 15 -0.06 -25.42 -5.49
C GLY A 15 1.29 -24.69 -5.37
N ARG A 16 2.28 -25.06 -6.17
CA ARG A 16 3.59 -24.39 -6.19
C ARG A 16 3.49 -22.94 -6.68
N LEU A 17 2.61 -22.69 -7.67
CA LEU A 17 2.35 -21.34 -8.17
C LEU A 17 1.75 -20.45 -7.08
N TYR A 18 0.79 -20.98 -6.30
CA TYR A 18 0.20 -20.27 -5.16
C TYR A 18 1.23 -19.99 -4.08
N VAL A 19 2.07 -20.96 -3.71
CA VAL A 19 3.15 -20.75 -2.72
C VAL A 19 4.10 -19.64 -3.19
N ALA A 20 4.54 -19.68 -4.44
CA ALA A 20 5.39 -18.64 -5.00
C ALA A 20 4.69 -17.27 -5.01
N GLY A 21 3.42 -17.21 -5.38
CA GLY A 21 2.61 -15.99 -5.36
C GLY A 21 2.47 -15.40 -3.96
N LEU A 22 2.20 -16.24 -2.95
CA LEU A 22 2.11 -15.81 -1.56
C LEU A 22 3.45 -15.30 -1.01
N LEU A 23 4.56 -15.96 -1.33
CA LEU A 23 5.90 -15.50 -0.93
C LEU A 23 6.24 -14.14 -1.54
N LEU A 24 5.91 -13.95 -2.83
CA LEU A 24 6.08 -12.67 -3.51
C LEU A 24 5.16 -11.59 -2.92
N LEU A 25 3.89 -11.93 -2.65
CA LEU A 25 2.94 -11.03 -2.00
C LEU A 25 3.43 -10.60 -0.63
N PHE A 26 3.98 -11.53 0.16
CA PHE A 26 4.56 -11.25 1.47
C PHE A 26 5.77 -10.30 1.35
N GLY A 27 6.71 -10.58 0.44
CA GLY A 27 7.89 -9.74 0.22
C GLY A 27 7.54 -8.32 -0.26
N PHE A 28 6.70 -8.20 -1.28
CA PHE A 28 6.25 -6.90 -1.78
C PHE A 28 5.30 -6.19 -0.81
N GLY A 29 4.48 -6.93 -0.07
CA GLY A 29 3.62 -6.42 0.99
C GLY A 29 4.43 -5.83 2.15
N ALA A 30 5.52 -6.48 2.56
CA ALA A 30 6.46 -5.95 3.52
C ALA A 30 7.03 -4.61 3.07
N LYS A 31 7.49 -4.53 1.81
CA LYS A 31 8.04 -3.30 1.23
C LYS A 31 6.98 -2.20 1.10
N ALA A 32 5.76 -2.55 0.73
CA ALA A 32 4.64 -1.61 0.65
C ALA A 32 4.20 -1.10 2.02
N GLY A 33 4.38 -1.86 3.09
CA GLY A 33 3.83 -1.59 4.41
C GLY A 33 2.36 -2.02 4.53
N ALA A 34 1.98 -3.12 3.85
CA ALA A 34 0.68 -3.74 3.99
C ALA A 34 0.61 -4.63 5.24
N PHE A 35 -0.59 -4.85 5.77
CA PHE A 35 -0.80 -5.83 6.84
C PHE A 35 -0.34 -7.24 6.39
N PRO A 36 0.27 -8.05 7.26
CA PRO A 36 0.61 -7.80 8.68
C PRO A 36 1.94 -7.05 8.90
N LEU A 37 2.68 -6.75 7.84
CA LEU A 37 4.05 -6.24 7.89
C LEU A 37 4.16 -4.70 7.87
N HIS A 38 3.08 -3.99 8.21
CA HIS A 38 2.98 -2.53 8.18
C HIS A 38 3.71 -1.82 9.34
N ILE A 39 4.04 -2.52 10.42
CA ILE A 39 4.49 -1.95 11.71
C ILE A 39 5.76 -1.09 11.57
N TRP A 40 6.64 -1.42 10.64
CA TRP A 40 7.88 -0.68 10.44
C TRP A 40 7.64 0.75 9.92
N LEU A 41 6.59 0.96 9.12
CA LEU A 41 6.34 2.24 8.47
C LEU A 41 6.03 3.36 9.49
N PRO A 42 5.08 3.21 10.44
CA PRO A 42 4.83 4.19 11.49
C PRO A 42 5.99 4.37 12.48
N LYS A 43 6.91 3.41 12.58
CA LYS A 43 8.11 3.52 13.43
C LYS A 43 9.25 4.25 12.73
N ALA A 44 9.41 4.08 11.43
CA ALA A 44 10.49 4.70 10.65
C ALA A 44 10.28 6.21 10.45
N HIS A 45 9.04 6.65 10.20
CA HIS A 45 8.76 8.03 9.83
C HIS A 45 9.06 9.09 10.93
N PRO A 46 8.77 8.87 12.23
CA PRO A 46 9.10 9.85 13.26
C PRO A 46 10.59 10.13 13.38
N VAL A 47 11.42 9.11 13.17
CA VAL A 47 12.90 9.17 13.32
C VAL A 47 13.58 9.73 12.06
N ALA A 48 13.01 9.46 10.89
CA ALA A 48 13.59 9.87 9.62
C ALA A 48 13.47 11.39 9.40
N PRO A 49 14.48 12.04 8.74
CA PRO A 49 14.32 13.41 8.26
C PRO A 49 13.09 13.58 7.37
N ALA A 50 12.50 14.78 7.34
CA ALA A 50 11.27 15.03 6.60
C ALA A 50 11.37 14.71 5.09
N PRO A 51 12.46 15.10 4.37
CA PRO A 51 12.62 14.73 2.96
C PRO A 51 12.70 13.20 2.76
N ALA A 52 13.39 12.48 3.65
CA ALA A 52 13.46 11.02 3.59
C ALA A 52 12.09 10.38 3.83
N SER A 53 11.31 10.88 4.80
CA SER A 53 9.94 10.44 5.04
C SER A 53 9.03 10.71 3.84
N ALA A 54 9.18 11.86 3.19
CA ALA A 54 8.44 12.22 1.99
C ALA A 54 8.69 11.23 0.85
N LEU A 55 9.96 10.91 0.55
CA LEU A 55 10.35 9.93 -0.46
C LEU A 55 9.92 8.51 -0.10
N LEU A 56 10.07 8.12 1.17
CA LEU A 56 9.68 6.80 1.65
C LEU A 56 8.19 6.55 1.43
N SER A 57 7.34 7.48 1.87
CA SER A 57 5.89 7.37 1.71
C SER A 57 5.43 7.65 0.27
N GLY A 58 6.04 8.62 -0.41
CA GLY A 58 5.64 9.05 -1.76
C GLY A 58 6.04 8.06 -2.86
N ILE A 59 7.21 7.42 -2.77
CA ILE A 59 7.79 6.63 -3.86
C ILE A 59 8.11 5.19 -3.44
N LEU A 60 8.89 5.00 -2.37
CA LEU A 60 9.42 3.68 -2.03
C LEU A 60 8.36 2.63 -1.75
N THR A 61 7.30 2.97 -1.01
CA THR A 61 6.19 2.04 -0.76
C THR A 61 5.47 1.62 -2.04
N LYS A 62 5.43 2.50 -3.06
CA LYS A 62 4.77 2.21 -4.35
C LYS A 62 5.50 1.17 -5.19
N THR A 63 6.80 1.02 -5.02
CA THR A 63 7.53 -0.07 -5.69
C THR A 63 7.08 -1.45 -5.18
N GLY A 64 6.75 -1.57 -3.88
CA GLY A 64 6.12 -2.78 -3.34
C GLY A 64 4.72 -3.03 -3.92
N ILE A 65 3.89 -1.97 -3.96
CA ILE A 65 2.55 -2.04 -4.56
C ILE A 65 2.63 -2.44 -6.04
N PHE A 66 3.59 -1.88 -6.79
CA PHE A 66 3.77 -2.22 -8.20
C PHE A 66 4.06 -3.71 -8.41
N GLY A 67 4.89 -4.31 -7.54
CA GLY A 67 5.10 -5.76 -7.52
C GLY A 67 3.81 -6.55 -7.30
N ILE A 68 2.97 -6.12 -6.35
CA ILE A 68 1.67 -6.75 -6.08
C ILE A 68 0.73 -6.62 -7.30
N ILE A 69 0.69 -5.46 -7.95
CA ILE A 69 -0.10 -5.24 -9.18
C ILE A 69 0.32 -6.22 -10.27
N ILE A 70 1.63 -6.37 -10.51
CA ILE A 70 2.14 -7.28 -11.54
C ILE A 70 1.73 -8.73 -11.23
N ILE A 71 1.93 -9.20 -10.01
CA ILE A 71 1.57 -10.55 -9.61
C ILE A 71 0.07 -10.77 -9.78
N SER A 72 -0.73 -9.86 -9.25
CA SER A 72 -2.19 -9.97 -9.25
C SER A 72 -2.76 -9.94 -10.67
N LEU A 73 -2.34 -8.98 -11.52
CA LEU A 73 -2.92 -8.80 -12.85
C LEU A 73 -2.27 -9.67 -13.94
N ARG A 74 -1.07 -10.23 -13.72
CA ARG A 74 -0.38 -11.05 -14.74
C ARG A 74 -0.39 -12.54 -14.43
N ILE A 75 -0.48 -12.92 -13.16
CA ILE A 75 -0.41 -14.32 -12.74
C ILE A 75 -1.79 -14.80 -12.25
N PHE A 76 -2.47 -14.03 -11.41
CA PHE A 76 -3.70 -14.42 -10.74
C PHE A 76 -4.94 -13.58 -11.13
N ALA A 77 -4.92 -12.92 -12.30
CA ALA A 77 -5.97 -11.97 -12.72
C ALA A 77 -7.38 -12.57 -12.72
N ALA A 78 -7.53 -13.85 -13.05
CA ALA A 78 -8.80 -14.56 -13.14
C ALA A 78 -8.95 -15.66 -12.07
N ASP A 79 -8.32 -15.46 -10.90
CA ASP A 79 -8.37 -16.42 -9.81
C ASP A 79 -9.21 -15.89 -8.65
N GLY A 80 -10.34 -16.53 -8.36
CA GLY A 80 -11.31 -16.08 -7.36
C GLY A 80 -10.75 -16.08 -5.93
N LEU A 81 -9.89 -17.05 -5.57
CA LEU A 81 -9.29 -17.08 -4.24
C LEU A 81 -8.29 -15.94 -4.07
N TRP A 82 -7.53 -15.61 -5.13
CA TRP A 82 -6.62 -14.47 -5.12
C TRP A 82 -7.36 -13.13 -4.99
N VAL A 83 -8.50 -12.99 -5.67
CA VAL A 83 -9.39 -11.82 -5.53
C VAL A 83 -9.79 -11.61 -4.08
N ILE A 84 -10.33 -12.65 -3.43
CA ILE A 84 -10.76 -12.59 -2.02
C ILE A 84 -9.57 -12.22 -1.12
N LEU A 85 -8.41 -12.84 -1.34
CA LEU A 85 -7.20 -12.58 -0.54
C LEU A 85 -6.78 -11.11 -0.63
N ILE A 86 -6.66 -10.56 -1.86
CA ILE A 86 -6.18 -9.18 -2.06
C ILE A 86 -7.19 -8.16 -1.54
N VAL A 87 -8.49 -8.36 -1.76
CA VAL A 87 -9.54 -7.48 -1.23
C VAL A 87 -9.55 -7.51 0.30
N ALA A 88 -9.54 -8.69 0.91
CA ALA A 88 -9.52 -8.84 2.38
C ALA A 88 -8.26 -8.18 2.98
N LEU A 89 -7.08 -8.44 2.40
CA LEU A 89 -5.82 -7.83 2.82
C LEU A 89 -5.87 -6.30 2.70
N GLY A 90 -6.46 -5.79 1.61
CA GLY A 90 -6.65 -4.37 1.38
C GLY A 90 -7.57 -3.74 2.42
N LEU A 91 -8.73 -4.33 2.68
CA LEU A 91 -9.69 -3.86 3.69
C LEU A 91 -9.07 -3.84 5.09
N ILE A 92 -8.44 -4.93 5.51
CA ILE A 92 -7.78 -5.00 6.82
C ILE A 92 -6.70 -3.92 6.93
N THR A 93 -5.86 -3.76 5.92
CA THR A 93 -4.81 -2.73 5.89
C THR A 93 -5.40 -1.33 5.97
N MET A 94 -6.49 -1.06 5.22
CA MET A 94 -7.18 0.22 5.19
C MET A 94 -7.75 0.61 6.56
N PHE A 95 -8.55 -0.26 7.16
CA PHE A 95 -9.17 0.02 8.46
C PHE A 95 -8.15 0.11 9.59
N LEU A 96 -7.18 -0.81 9.61
CA LEU A 96 -6.15 -0.81 10.64
C LEU A 96 -5.26 0.44 10.55
N GLY A 97 -4.88 0.85 9.34
CA GLY A 97 -4.11 2.09 9.13
C GLY A 97 -4.86 3.34 9.58
N ALA A 98 -6.17 3.45 9.26
CA ALA A 98 -7.02 4.54 9.71
C ALA A 98 -7.18 4.55 11.23
N PHE A 99 -7.43 3.39 11.83
CA PHE A 99 -7.57 3.26 13.28
C PHE A 99 -6.30 3.67 14.02
N LEU A 100 -5.13 3.18 13.57
CA LEU A 100 -3.84 3.57 14.16
C LEU A 100 -3.54 5.06 14.01
N ALA A 101 -4.01 5.71 12.93
CA ALA A 101 -3.85 7.14 12.73
C ALA A 101 -4.62 7.97 13.76
N LEU A 102 -5.85 7.54 14.12
CA LEU A 102 -6.70 8.22 15.10
C LEU A 102 -6.06 8.31 16.48
N PHE A 103 -5.34 7.27 16.91
CA PHE A 103 -4.72 7.21 18.23
C PHE A 103 -3.26 7.68 18.25
N SER A 104 -2.79 8.27 17.18
CA SER A 104 -1.41 8.73 17.05
C SER A 104 -1.29 10.20 17.44
N VAL A 105 -0.49 10.51 18.45
CA VAL A 105 -0.22 11.88 18.91
C VAL A 105 0.97 12.53 18.20
N ASN A 106 1.81 11.77 17.50
CA ASN A 106 2.94 12.32 16.74
C ASN A 106 2.54 12.59 15.29
N LEU A 107 2.72 13.82 14.80
CA LEU A 107 2.32 14.26 13.46
C LEU A 107 2.86 13.34 12.33
N LYS A 108 4.15 13.03 12.34
CA LYS A 108 4.73 12.14 11.31
C LYS A 108 4.19 10.70 11.42
N ARG A 109 3.95 10.21 12.64
CA ARG A 109 3.37 8.88 12.85
C ARG A 109 1.93 8.82 12.35
N THR A 110 1.12 9.85 12.62
CA THR A 110 -0.25 9.97 12.07
C THR A 110 -0.23 9.93 10.54
N LEU A 111 0.66 10.70 9.92
CA LEU A 111 0.84 10.69 8.46
C LEU A 111 1.27 9.32 7.94
N ALA A 112 2.14 8.61 8.66
CA ALA A 112 2.56 7.26 8.29
C ALA A 112 1.42 6.24 8.39
N CYS A 113 0.66 6.25 9.48
CA CYS A 113 -0.51 5.38 9.66
C CYS A 113 -1.57 5.64 8.58
N SER A 114 -1.82 6.92 8.24
CA SER A 114 -2.71 7.24 7.13
C SER A 114 -2.16 6.79 5.77
N SER A 115 -0.82 6.69 5.60
CA SER A 115 -0.24 6.06 4.39
C SER A 115 -0.53 4.56 4.33
N VAL A 116 -0.47 3.84 5.46
CA VAL A 116 -0.88 2.43 5.55
C VAL A 116 -2.34 2.27 5.10
N SER A 117 -3.24 3.14 5.58
CA SER A 117 -4.64 3.13 5.16
C SER A 117 -4.79 3.32 3.64
N GLN A 118 -4.08 4.26 3.05
CA GLN A 118 -4.13 4.52 1.60
C GLN A 118 -3.53 3.38 0.77
N ILE A 119 -2.53 2.67 1.31
CA ILE A 119 -2.02 1.43 0.70
C ILE A 119 -3.14 0.39 0.65
N GLY A 120 -3.93 0.26 1.71
CA GLY A 120 -5.11 -0.60 1.73
C GLY A 120 -6.12 -0.25 0.63
N PHE A 121 -6.43 1.04 0.41
CA PHE A 121 -7.27 1.50 -0.70
C PHE A 121 -6.74 1.05 -2.07
N ILE A 122 -5.43 1.18 -2.28
CA ILE A 122 -4.80 0.76 -3.53
C ILE A 122 -4.93 -0.76 -3.71
N LEU A 123 -4.73 -1.56 -2.64
CA LEU A 123 -4.91 -3.01 -2.69
C LEU A 123 -6.35 -3.41 -3.01
N VAL A 124 -7.35 -2.72 -2.44
CA VAL A 124 -8.76 -2.93 -2.81
C VAL A 124 -8.98 -2.64 -4.29
N GLY A 125 -8.41 -1.55 -4.81
CA GLY A 125 -8.48 -1.23 -6.24
C GLY A 125 -7.85 -2.31 -7.14
N VAL A 126 -6.72 -2.90 -6.72
CA VAL A 126 -6.09 -4.04 -7.41
C VAL A 126 -7.01 -5.27 -7.34
N GLY A 127 -7.58 -5.55 -6.17
CA GLY A 127 -8.53 -6.65 -5.99
C GLY A 127 -9.78 -6.51 -6.85
N MET A 128 -10.31 -5.29 -6.98
CA MET A 128 -11.43 -4.99 -7.89
C MET A 128 -11.07 -5.20 -9.36
N ALA A 129 -9.85 -4.84 -9.78
CA ALA A 129 -9.38 -5.12 -11.13
C ALA A 129 -9.29 -6.64 -11.40
N CYS A 130 -8.82 -7.42 -10.43
CA CYS A 130 -8.84 -8.88 -10.52
C CYS A 130 -10.26 -9.44 -10.52
N ALA A 131 -11.18 -8.89 -9.71
CA ALA A 131 -12.58 -9.30 -9.67
C ALA A 131 -13.30 -9.10 -11.01
N LEU A 132 -13.08 -7.95 -11.66
CA LEU A 132 -13.59 -7.70 -13.01
C LEU A 132 -13.01 -8.68 -14.03
N SER A 133 -11.71 -8.94 -13.98
CA SER A 133 -11.07 -9.94 -14.84
C SER A 133 -11.61 -11.35 -14.60
N PHE A 134 -11.90 -11.72 -13.36
CA PHE A 134 -12.50 -13.00 -13.00
C PHE A 134 -13.95 -13.12 -13.52
N ALA A 135 -14.71 -12.02 -13.48
CA ALA A 135 -16.06 -11.95 -14.05
C ALA A 135 -16.10 -11.89 -15.58
N GLY A 136 -14.96 -11.83 -16.26
CA GLY A 136 -14.87 -11.67 -17.71
C GLY A 136 -15.12 -10.24 -18.21
N GLU A 137 -15.14 -9.29 -17.28
CA GLU A 137 -15.36 -7.87 -17.55
C GLU A 137 -14.03 -7.12 -17.76
N ASN A 138 -14.10 -5.91 -18.34
CA ASN A 138 -12.91 -5.10 -18.62
C ASN A 138 -12.37 -4.44 -17.34
N PRO A 139 -11.17 -4.81 -16.84
CA PRO A 139 -10.61 -4.24 -15.62
C PRO A 139 -10.03 -2.82 -15.78
N ALA A 140 -10.06 -2.25 -16.99
CA ALA A 140 -9.34 -1.02 -17.32
C ALA A 140 -9.73 0.16 -16.43
N ILE A 141 -11.00 0.28 -16.04
CA ILE A 141 -11.48 1.37 -15.19
C ILE A 141 -10.92 1.26 -13.76
N ALA A 142 -10.91 0.05 -13.20
CA ALA A 142 -10.36 -0.20 -11.87
C ALA A 142 -8.84 0.01 -11.85
N VAL A 143 -8.13 -0.45 -12.88
CA VAL A 143 -6.68 -0.24 -13.05
C VAL A 143 -6.36 1.25 -13.13
N ARG A 144 -7.06 2.00 -13.99
CA ARG A 144 -6.85 3.47 -14.14
C ARG A 144 -7.11 4.20 -12.83
N GLY A 145 -8.22 3.90 -12.14
CA GLY A 145 -8.55 4.48 -10.85
C GLY A 145 -7.47 4.22 -9.80
N THR A 146 -6.97 2.98 -9.73
CA THR A 146 -5.89 2.58 -8.83
C THR A 146 -4.61 3.36 -9.09
N PHE A 147 -4.18 3.49 -10.34
CA PHE A 147 -2.98 4.26 -10.71
C PHE A 147 -3.14 5.75 -10.42
N LEU A 148 -4.29 6.35 -10.76
CA LEU A 148 -4.57 7.75 -10.46
C LEU A 148 -4.54 8.01 -8.95
N HIS A 149 -5.17 7.14 -8.16
CA HIS A 149 -5.11 7.24 -6.71
C HIS A 149 -3.67 7.09 -6.17
N MET A 150 -2.88 6.19 -6.73
CA MET A 150 -1.48 6.00 -6.35
C MET A 150 -0.62 7.25 -6.60
N ILE A 151 -0.81 7.91 -7.75
CA ILE A 151 -0.12 9.16 -8.09
C ILE A 151 -0.57 10.27 -7.14
N ASN A 152 -1.88 10.46 -6.98
CA ASN A 152 -2.45 11.47 -6.11
C ASN A 152 -1.95 11.32 -4.66
N HIS A 153 -2.02 10.11 -4.11
CA HIS A 153 -1.49 9.80 -2.79
C HIS A 153 0.01 10.11 -2.67
N SER A 154 0.81 9.83 -3.71
CA SER A 154 2.24 10.15 -3.72
C SER A 154 2.48 11.65 -3.58
N LEU A 155 1.78 12.46 -4.37
CA LEU A 155 1.90 13.93 -4.35
C LEU A 155 1.47 14.49 -2.99
N PHE A 156 0.32 14.09 -2.48
CA PHE A 156 -0.16 14.53 -1.17
C PHE A 156 0.83 14.19 -0.05
N LYS A 157 1.37 12.98 -0.05
CA LYS A 157 2.30 12.56 1.00
C LYS A 157 3.64 13.29 0.93
N LEU A 158 4.14 13.58 -0.26
CA LEU A 158 5.32 14.42 -0.42
C LEU A 158 5.12 15.78 0.26
N VAL A 159 4.02 16.46 -0.07
CA VAL A 159 3.72 17.78 0.51
C VAL A 159 3.51 17.70 2.02
N LEU A 160 2.69 16.77 2.52
CA LEU A 160 2.38 16.66 3.95
C LEU A 160 3.61 16.36 4.81
N PHE A 161 4.51 15.50 4.36
CA PHE A 161 5.75 15.24 5.10
C PHE A 161 6.73 16.41 5.04
N LEU A 162 6.79 17.17 3.95
CA LEU A 162 7.57 18.40 3.88
C LEU A 162 6.99 19.48 4.81
N CYS A 163 5.66 19.63 4.85
CA CYS A 163 4.99 20.52 5.81
C CYS A 163 5.28 20.11 7.27
N ALA A 164 5.22 18.81 7.59
CA ALA A 164 5.58 18.32 8.93
C ALA A 164 7.06 18.62 9.25
N GLY A 165 7.93 18.62 8.24
CA GLY A 165 9.32 19.06 8.38
C GLY A 165 9.45 20.55 8.69
N ALA A 166 8.69 21.41 8.01
CA ALA A 166 8.66 22.85 8.25
C ALA A 166 8.16 23.17 9.67
N VAL A 167 7.11 22.48 10.12
CA VAL A 167 6.61 22.58 11.51
C VAL A 167 7.71 22.21 12.51
N TYR A 168 8.39 21.09 12.27
CA TYR A 168 9.50 20.67 13.14
C TYR A 168 10.66 21.66 13.16
N MET A 169 11.04 22.24 12.03
CA MET A 169 12.09 23.27 11.99
C MET A 169 11.73 24.53 12.75
N LYS A 170 10.46 24.88 12.84
CA LYS A 170 9.96 26.08 13.55
C LYS A 170 9.76 25.85 15.04
N LEU A 171 9.15 24.72 15.41
CA LEU A 171 8.70 24.46 16.78
C LEU A 171 9.57 23.44 17.52
N HIS A 172 10.44 22.71 16.82
CA HIS A 172 11.24 21.59 17.34
C HIS A 172 10.40 20.49 18.02
N GLN A 173 9.09 20.44 17.69
CA GLN A 173 8.09 19.55 18.24
C GLN A 173 7.23 18.95 17.15
N LEU A 174 6.76 17.72 17.37
CA LEU A 174 5.84 17.00 16.50
C LEU A 174 4.66 16.40 17.27
N ASP A 175 4.57 16.60 18.60
CA ASP A 175 3.42 16.19 19.39
C ASP A 175 2.23 17.10 19.07
N LEU A 176 1.11 16.49 18.65
CA LEU A 176 -0.09 17.23 18.24
C LEU A 176 -0.71 18.04 19.39
N ASN A 177 -0.51 17.62 20.64
CA ASN A 177 -1.01 18.37 21.80
C ASN A 177 -0.18 19.63 22.05
N GLU A 178 1.12 19.58 21.79
CA GLU A 178 2.04 20.71 22.03
C GLU A 178 2.05 21.72 20.88
N ILE A 179 1.80 21.29 19.64
CA ILE A 179 1.72 22.19 18.49
C ILE A 179 0.33 22.82 18.30
N ARG A 180 -0.61 22.47 19.15
CA ARG A 180 -1.98 23.01 19.10
C ARG A 180 -1.97 24.52 19.33
N GLY A 181 -2.60 25.29 18.44
CA GLY A 181 -2.70 26.75 18.52
C GLY A 181 -1.64 27.53 17.74
N TYR A 182 -0.70 26.85 17.10
CA TYR A 182 0.32 27.47 16.23
C TYR A 182 -0.05 27.42 14.71
N GLY A 183 -1.27 27.03 14.40
CA GLY A 183 -1.77 26.96 13.01
C GLY A 183 -2.50 28.19 12.56
#